data_8372d71fb21a58cc9a55c6ef35ea37b5
#
_entry.id   8372d71fb21a58cc9a55c6ef35ea37b5
#
_cell.length_a   1.000
_cell.length_b   1.000
_cell.length_c   1.000
_cell.angle_alpha   90.00
_cell.angle_beta   90.00
_cell.angle_gamma   90.00
#
_symmetry.space_group_name_H-M   'P 1'
#
loop_
_entity.id
_entity.type
_entity.pdbx_description
1 polymer ?
#
loop_
_entity_poly.entity_id
_entity_poly.type
_entity_poly.pdbx_seq_one_letter_code
_entity_poly.pdbx_strand_id
1 'polypeptide(L)'
;MLKYKVNKLSLTNLIKKILSALTLILMLILSQNVNVVAGEQEDKITKLLMDMFNQPNNPLKINPIVVENDYAIAGWSQGDKGGRALLTNTNNKWTIQLCAGDALKDANFLKDSGVDSKIIPTILKKLATAEAKLDVMTLKRFSEFKEIVYINAGQSHQAHGHGKGHGQGHGHGGGYKDYAMLHFNAFFDKVHNTEKNQPTGSYAVDGEINDAYTHSHFGIGKSLTDNIFLKSVIMLHGGKAGNNIMSHGGSPKVISNGTDEDKFFSATPLTVEQLNLNYHFNDDKMNIYVGKFNPEVGVNLFTFPGMYGWMPTETIIEKVGLGFEARNNFGNLGEHSINASKFRSDRSFLSDSWIRSRGQTTSSTPALANTSGLESYAISYAGSNFVHPVLNKFSYRIGYAHQDKGTQTSYMGSSAQDEERYSAALMYRQDLTPDTKLNLVAEKMRIDNYGSKFNFDKYQNNFGVSINHKNWEIASTYARIIHMSPDAWHKDLGNVFAASIGYQINDQIMIRAGCQNSDTYGYVNDRCGMQFSYANNFLK
;
A
#
# COMPACT_ATOMS: atom_id res chain seq x y z
N MET A 1 17.62 -48.97 -8.71
CA MET A 1 18.32 -47.75 -9.12
C MET A 1 17.71 -47.22 -10.42
N LEU A 2 16.70 -46.37 -10.36
CA LEU A 2 16.15 -45.69 -11.55
C LEU A 2 16.69 -44.26 -11.54
N LYS A 3 17.58 -43.96 -12.48
CA LYS A 3 18.09 -42.61 -12.77
C LYS A 3 16.99 -41.83 -13.51
N TYR A 4 16.36 -40.86 -12.85
CA TYR A 4 15.55 -39.85 -13.51
C TYR A 4 16.48 -38.87 -14.26
N LYS A 5 16.55 -39.00 -15.57
CA LYS A 5 17.09 -37.98 -16.47
C LYS A 5 16.07 -36.86 -16.60
N VAL A 6 16.25 -35.76 -15.86
CA VAL A 6 15.49 -34.53 -16.10
C VAL A 6 15.95 -33.93 -17.44
N ASN A 7 15.03 -33.81 -18.37
CA ASN A 7 15.26 -33.32 -19.72
C ASN A 7 15.61 -31.81 -19.70
N LYS A 8 16.88 -31.46 -19.73
CA LYS A 8 17.39 -30.08 -19.86
C LYS A 8 16.82 -29.30 -21.06
N LEU A 9 16.30 -29.98 -22.08
CA LEU A 9 15.70 -29.35 -23.26
C LEU A 9 14.35 -28.64 -23.00
N SER A 10 13.60 -29.05 -21.99
CA SER A 10 12.27 -28.48 -21.67
C SER A 10 12.37 -27.12 -21.01
N LEU A 11 13.35 -26.91 -20.13
CA LEU A 11 13.52 -25.67 -19.39
C LEU A 11 14.02 -24.52 -20.29
N THR A 12 14.94 -24.83 -21.21
CA THR A 12 15.47 -23.84 -22.16
C THR A 12 14.41 -23.35 -23.14
N ASN A 13 13.48 -24.23 -23.55
CA ASN A 13 12.37 -23.87 -24.43
C ASN A 13 11.28 -23.06 -23.68
N LEU A 14 11.08 -23.31 -22.39
CA LEU A 14 10.17 -22.53 -21.56
C LEU A 14 10.73 -21.12 -21.33
N ILE A 15 12.01 -21.00 -21.00
CA ILE A 15 12.70 -19.71 -20.83
C ILE A 15 12.68 -18.90 -22.14
N LYS A 16 12.93 -19.51 -23.28
CA LYS A 16 12.84 -18.84 -24.59
C LYS A 16 11.41 -18.34 -24.88
N LYS A 17 10.38 -19.10 -24.54
CA LYS A 17 8.98 -18.68 -24.71
C LYS A 17 8.60 -17.55 -23.78
N ILE A 18 9.08 -17.54 -22.53
CA ILE A 18 8.86 -16.45 -21.57
C ILE A 18 9.63 -15.19 -22.01
N LEU A 19 10.89 -15.32 -22.44
CA LEU A 19 11.65 -14.18 -22.96
C LEU A 19 11.03 -13.60 -24.24
N SER A 20 10.55 -14.45 -25.16
CA SER A 20 9.89 -13.96 -26.38
C SER A 20 8.53 -13.31 -26.10
N ALA A 21 7.79 -13.77 -25.11
CA ALA A 21 6.57 -13.11 -24.65
C ALA A 21 6.86 -11.76 -24.00
N LEU A 22 7.91 -11.68 -23.18
CA LEU A 22 8.38 -10.43 -22.57
C LEU A 22 8.89 -9.41 -23.59
N THR A 23 9.62 -9.87 -24.62
CA THR A 23 10.07 -9.00 -25.74
C THR A 23 8.90 -8.52 -26.59
N LEU A 24 7.89 -9.35 -26.82
CA LEU A 24 6.69 -8.94 -27.56
C LEU A 24 5.87 -7.89 -26.80
N ILE A 25 5.73 -8.05 -25.48
CA ILE A 25 5.09 -7.08 -24.59
C ILE A 25 5.90 -5.77 -24.56
N LEU A 26 7.22 -5.85 -24.54
CA LEU A 26 8.09 -4.66 -24.55
C LEU A 26 8.01 -3.90 -25.88
N MET A 27 7.89 -4.61 -27.02
CA MET A 27 7.73 -3.98 -28.34
C MET A 27 6.34 -3.33 -28.52
N LEU A 28 5.29 -3.90 -27.92
CA LEU A 28 3.95 -3.29 -27.93
C LEU A 28 3.86 -2.00 -27.10
N ILE A 29 4.69 -1.87 -26.06
CA ILE A 29 4.76 -0.68 -25.21
C ILE A 29 5.55 0.46 -25.87
N LEU A 30 6.51 0.16 -26.76
CA LEU A 30 7.38 1.15 -27.42
C LEU A 30 6.77 1.80 -28.66
N SER A 31 5.58 1.42 -29.12
CA SER A 31 5.01 1.87 -30.41
C SER A 31 4.00 3.01 -30.33
N GLN A 32 3.84 3.70 -29.21
CA GLN A 32 2.90 4.83 -29.11
C GLN A 32 3.58 6.18 -28.95
N ASN A 33 3.93 6.82 -30.06
CA ASN A 33 4.18 8.25 -30.15
C ASN A 33 2.95 8.94 -30.70
N VAL A 34 2.30 9.81 -29.95
CA VAL A 34 1.14 10.58 -30.40
C VAL A 34 1.42 12.09 -30.27
N ASN A 35 1.26 12.81 -31.36
CA ASN A 35 1.26 14.26 -31.42
C ASN A 35 -0.11 14.82 -31.02
N VAL A 36 -0.13 15.83 -30.15
CA VAL A 36 -1.34 16.38 -29.52
C VAL A 36 -1.74 17.70 -30.16
N VAL A 37 -3.04 17.88 -30.49
CA VAL A 37 -3.68 19.06 -31.03
C VAL A 37 -4.51 19.81 -29.96
N ALA A 38 -4.66 21.11 -30.03
CA ALA A 38 -5.18 22.02 -28.99
C ALA A 38 -6.60 21.71 -28.44
N GLY A 39 -7.45 20.92 -29.08
CA GLY A 39 -8.76 20.50 -28.55
C GLY A 39 -8.67 19.28 -27.57
N GLU A 40 -7.61 18.52 -27.62
CA GLU A 40 -7.45 17.30 -26.87
C GLU A 40 -7.24 17.54 -25.35
N GLN A 41 -6.68 18.67 -24.96
CA GLN A 41 -6.48 19.00 -23.54
C GLN A 41 -7.80 19.32 -22.84
N GLU A 42 -8.67 20.07 -23.51
CA GLU A 42 -10.01 20.41 -23.00
C GLU A 42 -10.89 19.16 -22.87
N ASP A 43 -10.79 18.21 -23.81
CA ASP A 43 -11.49 16.93 -23.76
C ASP A 43 -11.02 16.07 -22.58
N LYS A 44 -9.71 16.03 -22.32
CA LYS A 44 -9.14 15.32 -21.16
C LYS A 44 -9.61 15.91 -19.83
N ILE A 45 -9.65 17.26 -19.75
CA ILE A 45 -10.15 17.96 -18.55
C ILE A 45 -11.65 17.71 -18.37
N THR A 46 -12.42 17.81 -19.46
CA THR A 46 -13.86 17.52 -19.43
C THR A 46 -14.11 16.11 -18.95
N LYS A 47 -13.42 15.12 -19.53
CA LYS A 47 -13.54 13.72 -19.11
C LYS A 47 -13.20 13.54 -17.64
N LEU A 48 -12.10 14.13 -17.16
CA LEU A 48 -11.68 14.05 -15.76
C LEU A 48 -12.75 14.57 -14.80
N LEU A 49 -13.31 15.76 -15.09
CA LEU A 49 -14.34 16.37 -14.25
C LEU A 49 -15.66 15.58 -14.30
N MET A 50 -16.05 15.10 -15.49
CA MET A 50 -17.23 14.27 -15.68
C MET A 50 -17.10 12.92 -14.94
N ASP A 51 -15.96 12.26 -15.07
CA ASP A 51 -15.70 10.98 -14.38
C ASP A 51 -15.73 11.11 -12.85
N MET A 52 -15.37 12.28 -12.32
CA MET A 52 -15.31 12.51 -10.88
C MET A 52 -16.61 13.03 -10.27
N PHE A 53 -17.36 13.88 -10.97
CA PHE A 53 -18.44 14.66 -10.34
C PHE A 53 -19.79 14.57 -11.06
N ASN A 54 -19.89 13.99 -12.26
CA ASN A 54 -21.17 13.87 -12.94
C ASN A 54 -22.11 12.90 -12.23
N GLN A 55 -23.36 13.32 -12.07
CA GLN A 55 -24.42 12.50 -11.44
C GLN A 55 -25.57 12.30 -12.42
N PRO A 56 -26.15 11.09 -12.57
CA PRO A 56 -27.21 10.81 -13.51
C PRO A 56 -28.46 11.72 -13.34
N ASN A 57 -28.82 12.02 -12.09
CA ASN A 57 -29.98 12.85 -11.75
C ASN A 57 -29.65 14.34 -11.60
N ASN A 58 -28.39 14.72 -11.71
CA ASN A 58 -27.92 16.10 -11.60
C ASN A 58 -26.66 16.29 -12.45
N PRO A 59 -26.81 16.43 -13.79
CA PRO A 59 -25.69 16.40 -14.71
C PRO A 59 -24.76 17.61 -14.52
N LEU A 60 -23.45 17.32 -14.54
CA LEU A 60 -22.39 18.32 -14.49
C LEU A 60 -22.27 19.00 -15.86
N LYS A 61 -22.24 20.33 -15.88
CA LYS A 61 -21.89 21.13 -17.07
C LYS A 61 -20.54 21.79 -16.84
N ILE A 62 -19.64 21.69 -17.82
CA ILE A 62 -18.28 22.22 -17.75
C ILE A 62 -18.10 23.21 -18.87
N ASN A 63 -18.00 24.48 -18.56
CA ASN A 63 -17.74 25.58 -19.47
C ASN A 63 -17.52 26.88 -18.65
N PRO A 64 -16.46 27.70 -18.95
CA PRO A 64 -15.42 27.46 -19.95
C PRO A 64 -14.29 26.60 -19.40
N ILE A 65 -13.42 26.10 -20.28
CA ILE A 65 -12.11 25.57 -19.92
C ILE A 65 -11.07 26.50 -20.57
N VAL A 66 -10.11 26.95 -19.77
CA VAL A 66 -8.97 27.72 -20.25
C VAL A 66 -7.69 27.02 -19.85
N VAL A 67 -6.82 26.81 -20.81
CA VAL A 67 -5.54 26.13 -20.63
C VAL A 67 -4.39 27.08 -20.94
N GLU A 68 -3.39 27.09 -20.07
CA GLU A 68 -2.13 27.81 -20.27
C GLU A 68 -0.98 26.95 -19.75
N ASN A 69 -0.15 26.42 -20.64
CA ASN A 69 0.91 25.46 -20.34
C ASN A 69 0.37 24.28 -19.52
N ASP A 70 0.94 24.05 -18.36
CA ASP A 70 0.57 22.95 -17.46
C ASP A 70 -0.54 23.31 -16.46
N TYR A 71 -1.26 24.41 -16.67
CA TYR A 71 -2.35 24.83 -15.80
C TYR A 71 -3.65 25.06 -16.57
N ALA A 72 -4.76 24.76 -15.93
CA ALA A 72 -6.08 25.04 -16.46
C ALA A 72 -7.04 25.55 -15.38
N ILE A 73 -7.99 26.39 -15.81
CA ILE A 73 -9.15 26.77 -14.98
C ILE A 73 -10.40 26.34 -15.75
N ALA A 74 -11.24 25.51 -15.12
CA ALA A 74 -12.49 25.01 -15.68
C ALA A 74 -13.67 25.49 -14.85
N GLY A 75 -14.61 26.21 -15.47
CA GLY A 75 -15.89 26.56 -14.89
C GLY A 75 -16.81 25.35 -14.89
N TRP A 76 -17.55 25.15 -13.80
CA TRP A 76 -18.51 24.04 -13.68
C TRP A 76 -19.82 24.50 -13.05
N SER A 77 -20.92 23.86 -13.43
CA SER A 77 -22.21 24.02 -12.78
C SER A 77 -22.95 22.69 -12.69
N GLN A 78 -23.68 22.50 -11.60
CA GLN A 78 -24.44 21.27 -11.32
C GLN A 78 -25.65 21.63 -10.47
N GLY A 79 -26.83 21.52 -11.05
CA GLY A 79 -28.06 22.00 -10.41
C GLY A 79 -28.03 23.51 -10.18
N ASP A 80 -28.22 23.91 -8.93
CA ASP A 80 -28.17 25.30 -8.46
C ASP A 80 -26.77 25.78 -8.04
N LYS A 81 -25.78 24.88 -8.01
CA LYS A 81 -24.39 25.14 -7.64
C LYS A 81 -23.51 25.36 -8.84
N GLY A 82 -22.41 26.09 -8.62
CA GLY A 82 -21.38 26.28 -9.63
C GLY A 82 -20.10 26.85 -9.02
N GLY A 83 -19.00 26.78 -9.74
CA GLY A 83 -17.70 27.25 -9.30
C GLY A 83 -16.65 27.12 -10.39
N ARG A 84 -15.38 27.24 -10.00
CA ARG A 84 -14.23 27.01 -10.87
C ARG A 84 -13.32 25.97 -10.26
N ALA A 85 -12.68 25.17 -11.10
CA ALA A 85 -11.66 24.22 -10.71
C ALA A 85 -10.30 24.69 -11.25
N LEU A 86 -9.28 24.70 -10.42
CA LEU A 86 -7.89 24.84 -10.82
C LEU A 86 -7.30 23.45 -11.03
N LEU A 87 -6.70 23.22 -12.22
CA LEU A 87 -6.09 21.97 -12.59
C LEU A 87 -4.62 22.17 -12.98
N THR A 88 -3.81 21.14 -12.75
CA THR A 88 -2.43 21.05 -13.21
C THR A 88 -2.21 19.83 -14.07
N ASN A 89 -1.34 19.97 -15.06
CA ASN A 89 -0.87 18.90 -15.91
C ASN A 89 0.53 18.48 -15.47
N THR A 90 0.69 17.22 -15.12
CA THR A 90 2.00 16.64 -14.81
C THR A 90 2.16 15.37 -15.66
N ASN A 91 3.21 15.34 -16.50
CA ASN A 91 3.46 14.21 -17.41
C ASN A 91 2.26 13.85 -18.30
N ASN A 92 1.63 14.87 -18.90
CA ASN A 92 0.46 14.74 -19.77
C ASN A 92 -0.82 14.19 -19.07
N LYS A 93 -0.89 14.31 -17.75
CA LYS A 93 -2.03 13.91 -16.91
C LYS A 93 -2.55 15.11 -16.13
N TRP A 94 -3.81 15.47 -16.37
CA TRP A 94 -4.50 16.51 -15.62
C TRP A 94 -4.95 16.04 -14.25
N THR A 95 -4.80 16.89 -13.25
CA THR A 95 -5.27 16.69 -11.87
C THR A 95 -5.93 17.96 -11.36
N ILE A 96 -7.01 17.82 -10.60
CA ILE A 96 -7.70 18.95 -9.99
C ILE A 96 -6.97 19.27 -8.68
N GLN A 97 -6.51 20.52 -8.53
CA GLN A 97 -5.88 20.98 -7.29
C GLN A 97 -6.92 21.43 -6.27
N LEU A 98 -7.82 22.31 -6.70
CA LEU A 98 -8.86 22.85 -5.85
C LEU A 98 -10.05 23.36 -6.67
N CYS A 99 -11.20 23.49 -6.01
CA CYS A 99 -12.36 24.21 -6.51
C CYS A 99 -12.60 25.47 -5.63
N ALA A 100 -12.88 26.59 -6.29
CA ALA A 100 -13.21 27.84 -5.63
C ALA A 100 -14.16 28.68 -6.51
N GLY A 101 -14.63 29.78 -5.99
CA GLY A 101 -15.38 30.78 -6.75
C GLY A 101 -14.48 31.87 -7.33
N ASP A 102 -14.74 33.12 -6.95
CA ASP A 102 -13.98 34.28 -7.45
C ASP A 102 -12.53 34.32 -6.95
N ALA A 103 -12.16 33.56 -5.95
CA ALA A 103 -10.76 33.44 -5.52
C ALA A 103 -9.84 33.01 -6.69
N LEU A 104 -10.32 32.20 -7.64
CA LEU A 104 -9.55 31.79 -8.83
C LEU A 104 -9.42 32.90 -9.90
N LYS A 105 -9.93 34.11 -9.64
CA LYS A 105 -9.67 35.31 -10.42
C LYS A 105 -8.61 36.21 -9.79
N ASP A 106 -8.17 35.91 -8.58
CA ASP A 106 -7.15 36.69 -7.87
C ASP A 106 -5.74 36.17 -8.18
N ALA A 107 -4.86 37.08 -8.62
CA ALA A 107 -3.51 36.72 -9.03
C ALA A 107 -2.64 36.24 -7.86
N ASN A 108 -2.82 36.80 -6.66
CA ASN A 108 -2.08 36.39 -5.47
C ASN A 108 -2.54 35.00 -5.02
N PHE A 109 -3.86 34.76 -5.04
CA PHE A 109 -4.40 33.46 -4.72
C PHE A 109 -3.90 32.35 -5.66
N LEU A 110 -3.84 32.62 -6.98
CA LEU A 110 -3.28 31.67 -7.94
C LEU A 110 -1.79 31.40 -7.68
N LYS A 111 -1.02 32.44 -7.34
CA LYS A 111 0.40 32.31 -6.99
C LYS A 111 0.57 31.47 -5.71
N ASP A 112 -0.21 31.75 -4.69
CA ASP A 112 -0.18 31.00 -3.42
C ASP A 112 -0.66 29.55 -3.59
N SER A 113 -1.48 29.31 -4.63
CA SER A 113 -1.92 27.97 -5.04
C SER A 113 -0.90 27.24 -5.93
N GLY A 114 0.30 27.81 -6.14
CA GLY A 114 1.40 27.15 -6.86
C GLY A 114 1.40 27.37 -8.39
N VAL A 115 0.58 28.28 -8.91
CA VAL A 115 0.60 28.63 -10.34
C VAL A 115 1.84 29.48 -10.64
N ASP A 116 2.56 29.16 -11.71
CA ASP A 116 3.73 29.93 -12.14
C ASP A 116 3.35 31.40 -12.39
N SER A 117 4.02 32.31 -11.69
CA SER A 117 3.76 33.76 -11.77
C SER A 117 3.85 34.34 -13.18
N LYS A 118 4.61 33.69 -14.09
CA LYS A 118 4.75 34.14 -15.49
C LYS A 118 3.50 33.91 -16.31
N ILE A 119 2.69 32.91 -16.00
CA ILE A 119 1.50 32.56 -16.77
C ILE A 119 0.21 33.14 -16.19
N ILE A 120 0.22 33.59 -14.91
CA ILE A 120 -0.96 34.12 -14.23
C ILE A 120 -1.66 35.25 -15.05
N PRO A 121 -0.96 36.25 -15.60
CA PRO A 121 -1.63 37.29 -16.38
C PRO A 121 -2.32 36.72 -17.63
N THR A 122 -1.71 35.72 -18.27
CA THR A 122 -2.23 35.12 -19.49
C THR A 122 -3.46 34.26 -19.21
N ILE A 123 -3.41 33.39 -18.19
CA ILE A 123 -4.54 32.51 -17.86
C ILE A 123 -5.74 33.32 -17.35
N LEU A 124 -5.52 34.38 -16.57
CA LEU A 124 -6.59 35.28 -16.11
C LEU A 124 -7.23 36.06 -17.27
N LYS A 125 -6.45 36.53 -18.23
CA LYS A 125 -6.98 37.16 -19.43
C LYS A 125 -7.81 36.20 -20.27
N LYS A 126 -7.35 34.97 -20.48
CA LYS A 126 -8.09 33.91 -21.16
C LYS A 126 -9.40 33.60 -20.41
N LEU A 127 -9.35 33.48 -19.09
CA LEU A 127 -10.52 33.21 -18.25
C LEU A 127 -11.56 34.34 -18.39
N ALA A 128 -11.15 35.60 -18.24
CA ALA A 128 -12.04 36.74 -18.38
C ALA A 128 -12.68 36.79 -19.77
N THR A 129 -11.91 36.53 -20.85
CA THR A 129 -12.42 36.50 -22.24
C THR A 129 -13.43 35.36 -22.46
N ALA A 130 -13.18 34.20 -21.86
CA ALA A 130 -14.06 33.05 -21.99
C ALA A 130 -15.36 33.22 -21.17
N GLU A 131 -15.26 33.74 -19.94
CA GLU A 131 -16.42 34.02 -19.09
C GLU A 131 -17.31 35.16 -19.60
N ALA A 132 -16.78 36.12 -20.33
CA ALA A 132 -17.57 37.19 -20.99
C ALA A 132 -18.63 36.65 -21.97
N LYS A 133 -18.52 35.39 -22.38
CA LYS A 133 -19.47 34.71 -23.28
C LYS A 133 -20.57 33.93 -22.54
N LEU A 134 -20.49 33.87 -21.22
CA LEU A 134 -21.45 33.13 -20.38
C LEU A 134 -22.62 34.02 -19.97
N ASP A 135 -23.72 33.39 -19.67
CA ASP A 135 -24.90 34.07 -19.12
C ASP A 135 -24.66 34.51 -17.67
N VAL A 136 -25.37 35.56 -17.26
CA VAL A 136 -25.23 36.21 -15.95
C VAL A 136 -25.54 35.25 -14.81
N MET A 137 -26.46 34.31 -14.99
CA MET A 137 -26.86 33.35 -13.95
C MET A 137 -25.75 32.33 -13.70
N THR A 138 -25.08 31.86 -14.72
CA THR A 138 -23.92 30.98 -14.62
C THR A 138 -22.77 31.66 -13.89
N LEU A 139 -22.46 32.90 -14.24
CA LEU A 139 -21.41 33.67 -13.55
C LEU A 139 -21.75 33.94 -12.07
N LYS A 140 -23.04 34.21 -11.79
CA LYS A 140 -23.52 34.36 -10.42
C LYS A 140 -23.29 33.10 -9.60
N ARG A 141 -23.65 31.91 -10.14
CA ARG A 141 -23.38 30.61 -9.48
C ARG A 141 -21.90 30.43 -9.18
N PHE A 142 -21.00 30.79 -10.11
CA PHE A 142 -19.56 30.71 -9.90
C PHE A 142 -19.09 31.61 -8.76
N SER A 143 -19.64 32.80 -8.63
CA SER A 143 -19.30 33.78 -7.59
C SER A 143 -19.94 33.48 -6.22
N GLU A 144 -21.03 32.71 -6.20
CA GLU A 144 -21.69 32.27 -4.97
C GLU A 144 -20.95 31.11 -4.28
N PHE A 145 -20.02 30.43 -4.97
CA PHE A 145 -19.16 29.42 -4.37
C PHE A 145 -18.08 30.09 -3.48
N LYS A 146 -18.38 30.23 -2.20
CA LYS A 146 -17.50 30.96 -1.24
C LYS A 146 -16.42 30.08 -0.62
N GLU A 147 -16.57 28.76 -0.73
CA GLU A 147 -15.64 27.80 -0.19
C GLU A 147 -14.41 27.64 -1.09
N ILE A 148 -13.26 27.32 -0.48
CA ILE A 148 -12.09 26.82 -1.19
C ILE A 148 -11.98 25.34 -0.83
N VAL A 149 -12.30 24.48 -1.80
CA VAL A 149 -12.25 23.03 -1.62
C VAL A 149 -11.00 22.52 -2.30
N TYR A 150 -9.98 22.18 -1.54
CA TYR A 150 -8.81 21.50 -2.06
C TYR A 150 -9.19 20.06 -2.41
N ILE A 151 -9.15 19.76 -3.70
CA ILE A 151 -9.31 18.40 -4.19
C ILE A 151 -7.94 17.78 -4.02
N ASN A 152 -7.74 17.08 -2.90
CA ASN A 152 -6.46 16.54 -2.49
C ASN A 152 -5.75 15.85 -3.65
N ALA A 153 -4.73 16.48 -4.19
CA ALA A 153 -3.73 15.87 -5.06
C ALA A 153 -2.99 14.70 -4.37
N GLY A 154 -3.30 14.42 -3.10
CA GLY A 154 -2.82 13.29 -2.34
C GLY A 154 -3.36 11.92 -2.77
N GLN A 155 -4.37 11.87 -3.67
CA GLN A 155 -4.86 10.59 -4.19
C GLN A 155 -4.39 10.26 -5.61
N SER A 156 -3.89 11.21 -6.39
CA SER A 156 -3.41 10.93 -7.75
C SER A 156 -1.89 10.82 -7.88
N HIS A 157 -1.14 11.22 -6.88
CA HIS A 157 0.31 11.04 -6.82
C HIS A 157 0.71 10.30 -5.53
N GLN A 158 0.14 9.13 -5.33
CA GLN A 158 0.95 8.11 -4.69
C GLN A 158 2.09 7.83 -5.67
N ALA A 159 3.24 8.51 -5.42
CA ALA A 159 4.48 7.94 -5.86
C ALA A 159 4.37 6.43 -5.67
N HIS A 160 4.73 5.68 -6.69
CA HIS A 160 4.80 4.23 -6.64
C HIS A 160 5.95 3.75 -5.74
N GLY A 161 6.05 4.30 -4.54
CA GLY A 161 6.59 3.57 -3.43
C GLY A 161 5.52 2.54 -3.09
N HIS A 162 5.89 1.33 -2.76
CA HIS A 162 5.04 0.20 -2.39
C HIS A 162 4.01 0.47 -1.29
N GLY A 163 3.49 1.67 -1.18
CA GLY A 163 2.54 2.15 -0.19
C GLY A 163 1.10 2.22 -0.66
N LYS A 164 0.74 1.68 -1.84
CA LYS A 164 -0.63 1.22 -2.05
C LYS A 164 -0.78 -0.11 -1.32
N GLY A 165 -0.62 -0.06 -0.01
CA GLY A 165 -1.08 -1.12 0.83
C GLY A 165 -2.52 -1.42 0.47
N HIS A 166 -2.91 -2.67 0.59
CA HIS A 166 -4.30 -3.11 0.57
C HIS A 166 -5.12 -2.47 1.70
N GLY A 167 -4.73 -1.28 2.12
CA GLY A 167 -5.54 -0.35 2.85
C GLY A 167 -6.62 0.08 1.90
N GLN A 168 -7.81 -0.32 2.18
CA GLN A 168 -9.10 0.10 1.68
C GLN A 168 -8.99 1.34 0.80
N GLY A 169 -9.26 1.21 -0.51
CA GLY A 169 -9.40 2.34 -1.42
C GLY A 169 -10.62 3.15 -1.01
N HIS A 170 -10.44 4.02 -0.07
CA HIS A 170 -11.46 4.94 0.38
C HIS A 170 -11.47 6.12 -0.59
N GLY A 171 -12.29 6.00 -1.63
CA GLY A 171 -12.65 7.13 -2.47
C GLY A 171 -13.50 8.09 -1.66
N HIS A 172 -13.06 9.34 -1.53
CA HIS A 172 -13.91 10.39 -1.02
C HIS A 172 -15.11 10.60 -1.95
N GLY A 173 -16.33 10.40 -1.44
CA GLY A 173 -17.54 10.99 -2.00
C GLY A 173 -18.07 10.41 -3.32
N GLY A 174 -17.97 9.12 -3.52
CA GLY A 174 -18.66 8.41 -4.60
C GLY A 174 -18.51 6.93 -4.33
N GLY A 175 -19.62 6.19 -4.26
CA GLY A 175 -19.71 4.79 -3.84
C GLY A 175 -18.53 3.94 -4.28
N TYR A 176 -18.28 2.86 -3.56
CA TYR A 176 -17.16 1.95 -3.82
C TYR A 176 -17.14 1.55 -5.29
N LYS A 177 -16.13 2.03 -6.01
CA LYS A 177 -16.00 1.74 -7.43
C LYS A 177 -15.46 0.33 -7.61
N ASP A 178 -16.02 -0.40 -8.56
CA ASP A 178 -15.48 -1.68 -9.00
C ASP A 178 -14.00 -1.50 -9.39
N TYR A 179 -13.17 -2.44 -8.99
CA TYR A 179 -11.77 -2.49 -9.39
C TYR A 179 -11.28 -3.92 -9.63
N ALA A 180 -10.33 -4.06 -10.51
CA ALA A 180 -9.52 -5.27 -10.66
C ALA A 180 -8.07 -4.81 -10.75
N MET A 181 -7.30 -5.03 -9.70
CA MET A 181 -5.97 -4.47 -9.52
C MET A 181 -4.93 -5.57 -9.37
N LEU A 182 -3.87 -5.48 -10.14
CA LEU A 182 -2.70 -6.33 -10.02
C LEU A 182 -1.51 -5.51 -9.51
N HIS A 183 -0.90 -5.99 -8.44
CA HIS A 183 0.42 -5.57 -7.99
C HIS A 183 1.34 -6.78 -8.10
N PHE A 184 2.15 -6.80 -9.12
CA PHE A 184 3.13 -7.86 -9.35
C PHE A 184 4.52 -7.36 -8.96
N ASN A 185 5.21 -8.11 -8.12
CA ASN A 185 6.58 -7.84 -7.71
C ASN A 185 7.41 -9.11 -7.85
N ALA A 186 8.45 -9.05 -8.63
CA ALA A 186 9.46 -10.11 -8.73
C ALA A 186 10.79 -9.60 -8.20
N PHE A 187 11.43 -10.41 -7.37
CA PHE A 187 12.72 -10.13 -6.73
C PHE A 187 13.75 -11.14 -7.21
N PHE A 188 14.97 -10.67 -7.40
CA PHE A 188 16.12 -11.46 -7.81
C PHE A 188 17.28 -11.06 -6.91
N ASP A 189 17.49 -11.83 -5.85
CA ASP A 189 18.44 -11.52 -4.79
C ASP A 189 19.65 -12.48 -4.84
N LYS A 190 20.82 -11.96 -4.60
CA LYS A 190 21.97 -12.72 -4.11
C LYS A 190 22.00 -12.60 -2.60
N VAL A 191 21.92 -13.72 -1.91
CA VAL A 191 21.85 -13.80 -0.45
C VAL A 191 23.12 -14.44 0.05
N HIS A 192 23.78 -13.76 1.00
CA HIS A 192 24.92 -14.27 1.71
C HIS A 192 24.57 -14.41 3.20
N ASN A 193 24.65 -15.64 3.71
CA ASN A 193 24.39 -15.94 5.11
C ASN A 193 25.73 -16.13 5.82
N THR A 194 25.99 -15.31 6.82
CA THR A 194 27.15 -15.44 7.65
C THR A 194 26.74 -15.80 9.08
N GLU A 195 27.50 -16.69 9.68
CA GLU A 195 27.32 -17.06 11.08
C GLU A 195 28.12 -16.11 11.99
N LYS A 196 27.44 -15.44 12.92
CA LYS A 196 28.09 -14.65 13.95
C LYS A 196 27.79 -15.26 15.32
N ASN A 197 28.81 -15.85 15.98
CA ASN A 197 28.77 -16.30 17.37
C ASN A 197 27.66 -17.31 17.69
N GLN A 198 27.66 -18.47 17.05
CA GLN A 198 26.76 -19.55 17.38
C GLN A 198 27.18 -20.30 18.66
N PRO A 199 26.24 -20.58 19.58
CA PRO A 199 26.45 -21.66 20.55
C PRO A 199 26.53 -22.99 19.78
N THR A 200 27.52 -23.80 20.10
CA THR A 200 27.75 -25.11 19.52
C THR A 200 26.45 -25.93 19.39
N GLY A 201 26.02 -26.19 18.16
CA GLY A 201 24.89 -27.08 17.87
C GLY A 201 23.79 -26.58 16.95
N SER A 202 23.85 -25.36 16.44
CA SER A 202 22.87 -24.84 15.47
C SER A 202 23.39 -24.93 14.03
N TYR A 203 22.50 -25.35 13.14
CA TYR A 203 22.80 -25.51 11.70
C TYR A 203 22.62 -24.17 10.97
N ALA A 204 23.61 -23.31 10.99
CA ALA A 204 23.71 -22.23 10.05
C ALA A 204 24.64 -22.64 8.92
N VAL A 205 24.24 -22.39 7.71
CA VAL A 205 25.05 -22.65 6.53
C VAL A 205 25.63 -21.31 6.10
N ASP A 206 26.97 -21.24 6.16
CA ASP A 206 27.72 -20.20 5.50
C ASP A 206 27.70 -20.52 3.99
N GLY A 207 26.95 -19.72 3.21
CA GLY A 207 26.78 -19.99 1.79
C GLY A 207 26.14 -18.84 1.05
N GLU A 208 26.40 -18.79 -0.25
CA GLU A 208 25.75 -17.86 -1.18
C GLU A 208 24.67 -18.59 -1.97
N ILE A 209 23.47 -18.01 -2.08
CA ILE A 209 22.39 -18.51 -2.91
C ILE A 209 21.79 -17.41 -3.77
N ASN A 210 21.37 -17.76 -4.98
CA ASN A 210 20.54 -16.90 -5.80
C ASN A 210 19.07 -17.23 -5.50
N ASP A 211 18.31 -16.21 -5.12
CA ASP A 211 16.90 -16.35 -4.70
C ASP A 211 16.01 -15.50 -5.60
N ALA A 212 15.17 -16.14 -6.40
CA ALA A 212 14.13 -15.46 -7.14
C ALA A 212 12.77 -15.79 -6.54
N TYR A 213 12.03 -14.75 -6.13
CA TYR A 213 10.74 -14.89 -5.48
C TYR A 213 9.77 -13.77 -5.88
N THR A 214 8.52 -13.90 -5.49
CA THR A 214 7.49 -12.89 -5.72
C THR A 214 6.75 -12.55 -4.44
N HIS A 215 6.26 -11.32 -4.37
CA HIS A 215 5.28 -10.87 -3.39
C HIS A 215 4.25 -10.01 -4.14
N SER A 216 3.22 -10.67 -4.63
CA SER A 216 2.27 -10.10 -5.58
C SER A 216 0.85 -10.29 -5.11
N HIS A 217 -0.01 -9.31 -5.41
CA HIS A 217 -1.40 -9.32 -5.00
C HIS A 217 -2.30 -9.02 -6.20
N PHE A 218 -3.40 -9.75 -6.28
CA PHE A 218 -4.48 -9.49 -7.19
C PHE A 218 -5.75 -9.16 -6.38
N GLY A 219 -6.20 -7.93 -6.48
CA GLY A 219 -7.37 -7.41 -5.77
C GLY A 219 -8.56 -7.25 -6.70
N ILE A 220 -9.72 -7.73 -6.29
CA ILE A 220 -11.00 -7.50 -6.95
C ILE A 220 -11.94 -6.86 -5.95
N GLY A 221 -12.56 -5.77 -6.37
CA GLY A 221 -13.65 -5.12 -5.67
C GLY A 221 -14.86 -5.00 -6.57
N LYS A 222 -16.03 -5.40 -6.10
CA LYS A 222 -17.28 -5.39 -6.86
C LYS A 222 -18.43 -4.86 -6.03
N SER A 223 -19.09 -3.80 -6.48
CA SER A 223 -20.36 -3.33 -5.94
C SER A 223 -21.44 -4.33 -6.31
N LEU A 224 -22.11 -4.89 -5.31
CA LEU A 224 -23.25 -5.77 -5.48
C LEU A 224 -24.57 -4.98 -5.45
N THR A 225 -24.60 -3.93 -4.63
CA THR A 225 -25.63 -2.90 -4.55
C THR A 225 -24.95 -1.56 -4.23
N ASP A 226 -25.73 -0.48 -4.11
CA ASP A 226 -25.21 0.84 -3.74
C ASP A 226 -24.47 0.84 -2.38
N ASN A 227 -24.84 -0.07 -1.48
CA ASN A 227 -24.30 -0.14 -0.12
C ASN A 227 -23.50 -1.41 0.16
N ILE A 228 -23.56 -2.43 -0.71
CA ILE A 228 -22.88 -3.71 -0.48
C ILE A 228 -21.76 -3.89 -1.48
N PHE A 229 -20.57 -4.13 -0.97
CA PHE A 229 -19.35 -4.28 -1.75
C PHE A 229 -18.61 -5.58 -1.39
N LEU A 230 -18.29 -6.39 -2.39
CA LEU A 230 -17.47 -7.57 -2.25
C LEU A 230 -16.00 -7.20 -2.48
N LYS A 231 -15.11 -7.57 -1.54
CA LYS A 231 -13.67 -7.42 -1.65
C LYS A 231 -12.99 -8.78 -1.63
N SER A 232 -12.09 -9.01 -2.57
CA SER A 232 -11.22 -10.18 -2.59
C SER A 232 -9.78 -9.77 -2.87
N VAL A 233 -8.83 -10.36 -2.15
CA VAL A 233 -7.39 -10.23 -2.39
C VAL A 233 -6.77 -11.61 -2.43
N ILE A 234 -6.15 -11.91 -3.55
CA ILE A 234 -5.38 -13.13 -3.77
C ILE A 234 -3.91 -12.76 -3.74
N MET A 235 -3.12 -13.47 -2.96
CA MET A 235 -1.69 -13.24 -2.80
C MET A 235 -0.89 -14.39 -3.42
N LEU A 236 0.09 -14.02 -4.22
CA LEU A 236 1.14 -14.90 -4.71
C LEU A 236 2.42 -14.52 -3.97
N HIS A 237 2.85 -15.38 -3.05
CA HIS A 237 3.92 -15.07 -2.13
C HIS A 237 5.01 -16.13 -2.17
N GLY A 238 6.22 -15.75 -2.58
CA GLY A 238 7.39 -16.62 -2.60
C GLY A 238 8.09 -16.65 -1.25
N GLY A 239 8.53 -17.84 -0.84
CA GLY A 239 9.41 -18.01 0.30
C GLY A 239 10.79 -17.43 -0.03
N LYS A 240 11.40 -16.73 0.94
CA LYS A 240 12.76 -16.21 0.84
C LYS A 240 13.76 -17.19 1.42
N ALA A 241 14.93 -17.25 0.81
CA ALA A 241 16.07 -17.90 1.42
C ALA A 241 16.50 -17.12 2.68
N GLY A 242 16.76 -17.84 3.76
CA GLY A 242 17.29 -17.27 5.00
C GLY A 242 16.33 -16.45 5.86
N ASN A 243 15.08 -16.22 5.45
CA ASN A 243 14.06 -15.69 6.32
C ASN A 243 13.03 -16.76 6.64
N ASN A 244 12.64 -16.82 7.91
CA ASN A 244 11.48 -17.59 8.30
C ASN A 244 10.32 -17.13 7.44
N ILE A 245 9.78 -18.03 6.62
CA ILE A 245 8.49 -17.82 6.00
C ILE A 245 7.58 -17.47 7.16
N MET A 246 6.87 -16.35 7.09
CA MET A 246 5.80 -16.10 8.04
C MET A 246 4.81 -17.26 7.89
N SER A 247 4.98 -18.28 8.76
CA SER A 247 4.00 -19.32 8.89
C SER A 247 2.82 -18.65 9.57
N HIS A 248 1.75 -18.44 8.84
CA HIS A 248 0.51 -17.98 9.40
C HIS A 248 0.07 -18.96 10.49
N GLY A 249 0.42 -18.65 11.75
CA GLY A 249 0.00 -19.40 12.93
C GLY A 249 0.80 -20.64 13.30
N GLY A 250 1.95 -20.88 12.70
CA GLY A 250 2.84 -21.96 13.12
C GLY A 250 4.26 -21.46 13.38
N SER A 251 5.02 -22.15 14.21
CA SER A 251 6.45 -21.90 14.43
C SER A 251 7.17 -21.76 13.08
N PRO A 252 8.10 -20.80 12.94
CA PRO A 252 8.83 -20.62 11.70
C PRO A 252 9.47 -21.97 11.33
N LYS A 253 9.07 -22.55 10.21
CA LYS A 253 9.85 -23.62 9.61
C LYS A 253 11.17 -22.99 9.19
N VAL A 254 12.18 -23.12 10.01
CA VAL A 254 13.54 -22.91 9.57
C VAL A 254 13.71 -23.83 8.37
N ILE A 255 13.97 -23.28 7.20
CA ILE A 255 14.45 -24.07 6.08
C ILE A 255 15.90 -24.41 6.45
N SER A 256 16.03 -25.30 7.41
CA SER A 256 17.27 -25.94 7.74
C SER A 256 17.37 -27.14 6.84
N ASN A 257 18.03 -27.01 5.76
CA ASN A 257 18.86 -28.09 5.20
C ASN A 257 19.82 -27.38 4.30
N GLY A 258 21.04 -27.26 4.78
CA GLY A 258 22.22 -26.78 4.08
C GLY A 258 22.40 -27.33 2.67
N THR A 259 21.57 -26.86 1.80
CA THR A 259 21.79 -27.02 0.36
C THR A 259 21.98 -25.61 -0.17
N ASP A 260 23.19 -25.33 -0.61
CA ASP A 260 23.55 -24.17 -1.42
C ASP A 260 22.83 -24.23 -2.79
N GLU A 261 21.52 -24.53 -2.78
CA GLU A 261 20.76 -24.64 -4.01
C GLU A 261 20.09 -23.31 -4.32
N ASP A 262 20.37 -22.77 -5.49
CA ASP A 262 19.66 -21.64 -6.06
C ASP A 262 18.16 -21.88 -6.08
N LYS A 263 17.39 -20.87 -5.67
CA LYS A 263 15.93 -20.91 -5.64
C LYS A 263 15.36 -20.02 -6.73
N PHE A 264 14.54 -20.61 -7.56
CA PHE A 264 13.87 -19.89 -8.63
C PHE A 264 12.36 -20.11 -8.53
N PHE A 265 11.67 -19.18 -7.90
CA PHE A 265 10.21 -19.25 -7.63
C PHE A 265 9.77 -20.61 -7.06
N SER A 266 10.65 -21.25 -6.29
CA SER A 266 10.48 -22.64 -5.87
C SER A 266 9.43 -22.84 -4.79
N ALA A 267 9.12 -21.81 -4.02
CA ALA A 267 8.15 -21.83 -2.93
C ALA A 267 7.16 -20.67 -3.09
N THR A 268 6.21 -20.80 -4.03
CA THR A 268 5.29 -19.71 -4.35
C THR A 268 3.84 -20.20 -4.20
N PRO A 269 3.28 -20.20 -2.98
CA PRO A 269 1.89 -20.51 -2.75
C PRO A 269 0.98 -19.40 -3.27
N LEU A 270 -0.19 -19.79 -3.77
CA LEU A 270 -1.29 -18.89 -4.12
C LEU A 270 -2.36 -19.00 -3.03
N THR A 271 -2.62 -17.91 -2.32
CA THR A 271 -3.54 -17.89 -1.18
C THR A 271 -4.62 -16.82 -1.35
N VAL A 272 -5.78 -17.04 -0.76
CA VAL A 272 -6.79 -16.00 -0.58
C VAL A 272 -6.47 -15.27 0.72
N GLU A 273 -5.93 -14.06 0.62
CA GLU A 273 -5.58 -13.24 1.77
C GLU A 273 -6.82 -12.59 2.39
N GLN A 274 -7.70 -12.07 1.55
CA GLN A 274 -8.95 -11.44 1.97
C GLN A 274 -10.11 -11.88 1.08
N LEU A 275 -11.28 -12.10 1.70
CA LEU A 275 -12.56 -12.31 1.04
C LEU A 275 -13.67 -11.89 2.01
N ASN A 276 -14.22 -10.71 1.81
CA ASN A 276 -15.21 -10.13 2.72
C ASN A 276 -16.27 -9.32 2.00
N LEU A 277 -17.44 -9.28 2.61
CA LEU A 277 -18.53 -8.38 2.26
C LEU A 277 -18.48 -7.15 3.17
N ASN A 278 -18.66 -6.00 2.57
CA ASN A 278 -18.69 -4.69 3.21
C ASN A 278 -20.06 -4.07 3.03
N TYR A 279 -20.65 -3.57 4.11
CA TYR A 279 -21.87 -2.78 4.09
C TYR A 279 -21.57 -1.35 4.51
N HIS A 280 -21.75 -0.43 3.55
CA HIS A 280 -21.46 0.99 3.71
C HIS A 280 -22.75 1.77 3.98
N PHE A 281 -22.67 2.73 4.89
CA PHE A 281 -23.78 3.59 5.26
C PHE A 281 -23.30 4.95 5.74
N ASN A 282 -24.21 5.88 5.94
CA ASN A 282 -23.91 7.25 6.35
C ASN A 282 -22.94 7.95 5.39
N ASP A 283 -23.29 7.99 4.09
CA ASP A 283 -22.48 8.59 3.02
C ASP A 283 -21.06 8.02 2.97
N ASP A 284 -20.94 6.68 3.08
CA ASP A 284 -19.66 5.93 3.11
C ASP A 284 -18.71 6.27 4.27
N LYS A 285 -19.22 6.98 5.29
CA LYS A 285 -18.44 7.30 6.50
C LYS A 285 -18.34 6.13 7.46
N MET A 286 -19.23 5.16 7.33
CA MET A 286 -19.27 3.97 8.17
C MET A 286 -19.33 2.71 7.31
N ASN A 287 -18.58 1.69 7.75
CA ASN A 287 -18.50 0.40 7.07
C ASN A 287 -18.52 -0.73 8.10
N ILE A 288 -19.36 -1.73 7.86
CA ILE A 288 -19.30 -3.02 8.55
C ILE A 288 -18.83 -4.06 7.55
N TYR A 289 -17.85 -4.86 7.93
CA TYR A 289 -17.35 -5.92 7.06
C TYR A 289 -17.34 -7.27 7.77
N VAL A 290 -17.60 -8.33 6.98
CA VAL A 290 -17.64 -9.71 7.47
C VAL A 290 -16.97 -10.65 6.47
N GLY A 291 -16.18 -11.60 6.97
CA GLY A 291 -15.47 -12.58 6.16
C GLY A 291 -14.00 -12.69 6.54
N LYS A 292 -13.15 -12.94 5.55
CA LYS A 292 -11.70 -13.05 5.72
C LYS A 292 -11.04 -11.69 5.45
N PHE A 293 -10.28 -11.20 6.42
CA PHE A 293 -9.64 -9.88 6.36
C PHE A 293 -8.36 -9.82 7.20
N ASN A 294 -7.65 -8.70 7.13
CA ASN A 294 -6.47 -8.39 7.93
C ASN A 294 -6.85 -7.40 9.04
N PRO A 295 -6.87 -7.80 10.33
CA PRO A 295 -7.09 -6.88 11.44
C PRO A 295 -6.04 -5.77 11.49
N GLU A 296 -6.48 -4.52 11.68
CA GLU A 296 -5.60 -3.37 11.71
C GLU A 296 -5.09 -3.08 13.12
N VAL A 297 -3.77 -3.05 13.31
CA VAL A 297 -3.15 -2.66 14.58
C VAL A 297 -2.04 -1.64 14.39
N GLY A 298 -1.14 -1.85 13.46
CA GLY A 298 -0.04 -0.96 13.11
C GLY A 298 -0.17 -0.39 11.70
N VAL A 299 0.93 0.09 11.14
CA VAL A 299 0.98 0.42 9.72
C VAL A 299 0.96 -0.85 8.88
N ASN A 300 0.47 -0.73 7.66
CA ASN A 300 0.44 -1.88 6.78
C ASN A 300 1.84 -2.25 6.26
N LEU A 301 1.94 -3.46 5.72
CA LEU A 301 3.17 -4.09 5.27
C LEU A 301 4.00 -3.22 4.31
N PHE A 302 3.37 -2.39 3.49
CA PHE A 302 4.01 -1.59 2.44
C PHE A 302 4.13 -0.09 2.78
N THR A 303 3.92 0.29 4.03
CA THR A 303 4.05 1.70 4.45
C THR A 303 5.52 2.15 4.45
N PHE A 304 6.44 1.24 4.76
CA PHE A 304 7.86 1.54 4.74
C PHE A 304 8.40 1.51 3.30
N PRO A 305 9.20 2.52 2.91
CA PRO A 305 9.65 2.68 1.53
C PRO A 305 10.78 1.73 1.14
N GLY A 306 11.03 1.65 -0.17
CA GLY A 306 12.15 0.92 -0.74
C GLY A 306 11.88 -0.55 -1.01
N MET A 307 12.88 -1.22 -1.59
CA MET A 307 12.78 -2.60 -2.06
C MET A 307 12.48 -3.61 -0.96
N TYR A 308 13.03 -3.41 0.24
CA TYR A 308 12.89 -4.33 1.38
C TYR A 308 12.14 -3.71 2.57
N GLY A 309 11.47 -2.57 2.38
CA GLY A 309 10.80 -1.83 3.44
C GLY A 309 9.73 -2.63 4.20
N TRP A 310 9.10 -3.59 3.56
CA TRP A 310 8.07 -4.45 4.14
C TRP A 310 8.59 -5.53 5.10
N MET A 311 9.90 -5.80 5.09
CA MET A 311 10.49 -6.90 5.85
C MET A 311 10.35 -6.81 7.38
N PRO A 312 10.49 -5.64 7.99
CA PRO A 312 10.40 -5.53 9.45
C PRO A 312 8.97 -5.37 9.97
N THR A 313 7.93 -5.42 9.15
CA THR A 313 6.56 -5.17 9.61
C THR A 313 5.92 -6.41 10.24
N GLU A 314 5.15 -6.20 11.32
CA GLU A 314 4.41 -7.23 12.05
C GLU A 314 2.91 -6.99 11.90
N THR A 315 2.30 -7.64 10.92
CA THR A 315 0.86 -7.52 10.65
C THR A 315 0.09 -8.75 11.10
N ILE A 316 -1.17 -8.58 11.48
CA ILE A 316 -2.12 -9.68 11.67
C ILE A 316 -2.85 -9.86 10.35
N ILE A 317 -2.75 -11.04 9.74
CA ILE A 317 -3.33 -11.30 8.43
C ILE A 317 -4.21 -12.53 8.42
N GLU A 318 -5.08 -12.64 7.39
CA GLU A 318 -5.88 -13.82 7.07
C GLU A 318 -6.75 -14.31 8.25
N LYS A 319 -7.42 -13.41 8.93
CA LYS A 319 -8.38 -13.76 9.99
C LYS A 319 -9.81 -13.76 9.46
N VAL A 320 -10.68 -14.53 10.09
CA VAL A 320 -12.12 -14.58 9.79
C VAL A 320 -12.90 -13.99 10.95
N GLY A 321 -13.84 -13.10 10.62
CA GLY A 321 -14.62 -12.42 11.65
C GLY A 321 -15.49 -11.31 11.09
N LEU A 322 -15.69 -10.30 11.92
CA LEU A 322 -16.40 -9.08 11.57
C LEU A 322 -15.65 -7.85 12.06
N GLY A 323 -15.82 -6.74 11.37
CA GLY A 323 -15.24 -5.48 11.78
C GLY A 323 -16.12 -4.30 11.41
N PHE A 324 -15.77 -3.18 12.02
CA PHE A 324 -16.43 -1.89 11.86
C PHE A 324 -15.36 -0.83 11.61
N GLU A 325 -15.63 0.06 10.69
CA GLU A 325 -14.84 1.24 10.43
C GLU A 325 -15.74 2.47 10.43
N ALA A 326 -15.29 3.52 11.06
CA ALA A 326 -15.92 4.84 10.95
C ALA A 326 -14.85 5.89 10.67
N ARG A 327 -15.19 6.85 9.81
CA ARG A 327 -14.34 8.01 9.51
C ARG A 327 -15.17 9.27 9.52
N ASN A 328 -14.54 10.36 9.91
CA ASN A 328 -15.15 11.67 9.84
C ASN A 328 -14.09 12.75 9.66
N ASN A 329 -14.47 13.82 8.99
CA ASN A 329 -13.66 15.03 8.89
C ASN A 329 -14.15 16.02 9.98
N PHE A 330 -13.26 16.40 10.87
CA PHE A 330 -13.51 17.33 11.98
C PHE A 330 -13.04 18.76 11.65
N GLY A 331 -13.09 19.15 10.39
CA GLY A 331 -12.68 20.48 9.95
C GLY A 331 -11.19 20.72 10.18
N ASN A 332 -10.84 21.72 11.01
CA ASN A 332 -9.44 22.06 11.28
C ASN A 332 -8.62 20.94 11.93
N LEU A 333 -9.28 20.01 12.60
CA LEU A 333 -8.62 18.85 13.21
C LEU A 333 -8.32 17.73 12.20
N GLY A 334 -8.78 17.88 10.95
CA GLY A 334 -8.51 16.92 9.90
C GLY A 334 -9.45 15.72 9.90
N GLU A 335 -9.05 14.69 9.18
CA GLU A 335 -9.78 13.44 9.02
C GLU A 335 -9.29 12.41 10.03
N HIS A 336 -10.23 11.78 10.72
CA HIS A 336 -9.96 10.72 11.68
C HIS A 336 -10.77 9.47 11.34
N SER A 337 -10.15 8.32 11.58
CA SER A 337 -10.80 7.03 11.42
C SER A 337 -10.55 6.12 12.61
N ILE A 338 -11.55 5.32 12.94
CA ILE A 338 -11.46 4.22 13.88
C ILE A 338 -11.80 2.92 13.15
N ASN A 339 -10.99 1.88 13.37
CA ASN A 339 -11.27 0.53 12.92
C ASN A 339 -11.30 -0.39 14.14
N ALA A 340 -12.31 -1.24 14.25
CA ALA A 340 -12.44 -2.24 15.30
C ALA A 340 -12.88 -3.57 14.71
N SER A 341 -12.29 -4.68 15.14
CA SER A 341 -12.63 -5.99 14.63
C SER A 341 -12.60 -7.08 15.70
N LYS A 342 -13.46 -8.09 15.56
CA LYS A 342 -13.40 -9.35 16.28
C LYS A 342 -13.17 -10.48 15.31
N PHE A 343 -12.27 -11.40 15.67
CA PHE A 343 -11.81 -12.39 14.71
C PHE A 343 -11.32 -13.69 15.39
N ARG A 344 -11.11 -14.66 14.53
CA ARG A 344 -10.38 -15.91 14.85
C ARG A 344 -9.53 -16.32 13.63
N SER A 345 -8.71 -17.36 13.81
CA SER A 345 -8.01 -18.00 12.68
C SER A 345 -9.01 -18.60 11.68
N ASP A 346 -8.69 -18.46 10.40
CA ASP A 346 -9.47 -19.09 9.34
C ASP A 346 -9.25 -20.60 9.36
N ARG A 347 -10.34 -21.35 9.52
CA ARG A 347 -10.35 -22.83 9.46
C ARG A 347 -11.02 -23.35 8.19
N SER A 348 -11.46 -22.46 7.31
CA SER A 348 -12.06 -22.85 6.04
C SER A 348 -11.00 -23.38 5.06
N PHE A 349 -11.45 -23.94 3.95
CA PHE A 349 -10.56 -24.35 2.86
C PHE A 349 -9.71 -23.18 2.30
N LEU A 350 -10.13 -21.93 2.52
CA LEU A 350 -9.38 -20.74 2.14
C LEU A 350 -8.13 -20.48 3.01
N SER A 351 -7.96 -21.22 4.09
CA SER A 351 -6.74 -21.18 4.91
C SER A 351 -5.57 -21.95 4.28
N ASP A 352 -5.85 -22.85 3.35
CA ASP A 352 -4.83 -23.50 2.53
C ASP A 352 -4.48 -22.67 1.29
N SER A 353 -3.41 -23.02 0.61
CA SER A 353 -3.02 -22.47 -0.68
C SER A 353 -3.53 -23.30 -1.83
N TRP A 354 -3.96 -22.65 -2.91
CA TRP A 354 -4.44 -23.33 -4.13
C TRP A 354 -3.30 -23.96 -4.94
N ILE A 355 -2.12 -23.36 -4.86
CA ILE A 355 -0.90 -23.87 -5.46
C ILE A 355 0.10 -24.07 -4.34
N ARG A 356 0.76 -25.23 -4.27
CA ARG A 356 1.67 -25.62 -3.20
C ARG A 356 1.03 -25.50 -1.82
N SER A 357 0.20 -26.49 -1.50
CA SER A 357 -0.52 -26.58 -0.22
C SER A 357 0.41 -26.32 0.97
N ARG A 358 0.01 -25.38 1.80
CA ARG A 358 0.63 -25.08 3.11
C ARG A 358 -0.08 -25.81 4.25
N GLY A 359 -1.17 -26.50 3.94
CA GLY A 359 -2.04 -27.21 4.88
C GLY A 359 -3.16 -26.31 5.41
N GLN A 360 -4.37 -26.86 5.37
CA GLN A 360 -5.54 -26.19 5.96
C GLN A 360 -5.41 -26.10 7.48
N THR A 361 -5.72 -24.94 8.04
CA THR A 361 -5.83 -24.77 9.50
C THR A 361 -7.04 -25.55 10.01
N THR A 362 -6.82 -26.44 10.96
CA THR A 362 -7.86 -27.21 11.65
C THR A 362 -8.05 -26.75 13.09
N SER A 363 -9.03 -27.29 13.79
CA SER A 363 -9.23 -26.99 15.22
C SER A 363 -8.07 -27.43 16.11
N SER A 364 -7.23 -28.36 15.65
CA SER A 364 -6.04 -28.85 16.37
C SER A 364 -4.73 -28.19 15.92
N THR A 365 -4.76 -27.35 14.87
CA THR A 365 -3.54 -26.67 14.40
C THR A 365 -3.07 -25.67 15.46
N PRO A 366 -1.83 -25.79 15.98
CA PRO A 366 -1.29 -24.81 16.93
C PRO A 366 -1.19 -23.42 16.30
N ALA A 367 -2.07 -22.51 16.66
CA ALA A 367 -2.09 -21.16 16.12
C ALA A 367 -2.79 -20.17 17.07
N LEU A 368 -2.27 -18.92 17.10
CA LEU A 368 -2.92 -17.79 17.73
C LEU A 368 -4.30 -17.54 17.12
N ALA A 369 -5.24 -17.12 17.94
CA ALA A 369 -6.63 -16.87 17.57
C ALA A 369 -7.36 -18.11 17.01
N ASN A 370 -6.82 -19.33 17.17
CA ASN A 370 -7.46 -20.55 16.70
C ASN A 370 -8.50 -21.06 17.70
N THR A 371 -9.56 -20.29 17.91
CA THR A 371 -10.64 -20.50 18.87
C THR A 371 -11.93 -20.94 18.18
N SER A 372 -12.90 -21.42 18.97
CA SER A 372 -14.24 -21.76 18.44
C SER A 372 -15.08 -20.51 18.16
N GLY A 373 -14.91 -19.46 18.96
CA GLY A 373 -15.58 -18.17 18.84
C GLY A 373 -14.69 -17.06 18.29
N LEU A 374 -15.19 -15.83 18.24
CA LEU A 374 -14.45 -14.62 17.89
C LEU A 374 -13.89 -14.00 19.17
N GLU A 375 -12.84 -14.61 19.74
CA GLU A 375 -12.29 -14.24 21.04
C GLU A 375 -11.18 -13.20 20.92
N SER A 376 -10.52 -13.14 19.77
CA SER A 376 -9.50 -12.14 19.46
C SER A 376 -10.11 -10.85 18.87
N TYR A 377 -9.45 -9.72 19.12
CA TYR A 377 -9.93 -8.42 18.63
C TYR A 377 -8.77 -7.45 18.36
N ALA A 378 -9.04 -6.45 17.53
CA ALA A 378 -8.12 -5.36 17.25
C ALA A 378 -8.90 -4.04 17.16
N ILE A 379 -8.24 -2.97 17.56
CA ILE A 379 -8.73 -1.60 17.42
C ILE A 379 -7.58 -0.70 16.95
N SER A 380 -7.84 0.17 15.99
CA SER A 380 -6.90 1.20 15.55
C SER A 380 -7.59 2.55 15.39
N TYR A 381 -6.83 3.61 15.59
CA TYR A 381 -7.24 4.98 15.39
C TYR A 381 -6.19 5.72 14.58
N ALA A 382 -6.62 6.42 13.53
CA ALA A 382 -5.73 7.17 12.66
C ALA A 382 -6.22 8.59 12.46
N GLY A 383 -5.27 9.52 12.24
CA GLY A 383 -5.55 10.91 11.93
C GLY A 383 -4.65 11.44 10.83
N SER A 384 -5.21 12.28 9.95
CA SER A 384 -4.53 12.87 8.81
C SER A 384 -5.23 14.15 8.34
N ASN A 385 -4.68 14.78 7.31
CA ASN A 385 -5.32 15.93 6.63
C ASN A 385 -5.67 17.12 7.56
N PHE A 386 -4.80 17.39 8.55
CA PHE A 386 -4.95 18.54 9.46
C PHE A 386 -4.86 19.85 8.69
N VAL A 387 -5.70 20.83 9.01
CA VAL A 387 -5.72 22.15 8.34
C VAL A 387 -4.66 23.11 8.88
N HIS A 388 -3.70 22.66 9.65
CA HIS A 388 -2.62 23.48 10.18
C HIS A 388 -1.40 23.42 9.23
N PRO A 389 -0.72 24.55 8.90
CA PRO A 389 0.37 24.59 7.90
C PRO A 389 1.53 23.64 8.15
N VAL A 390 1.77 23.26 9.41
CA VAL A 390 2.80 22.27 9.77
C VAL A 390 2.21 20.88 9.91
N LEU A 391 1.03 20.75 10.55
CA LEU A 391 0.43 19.46 10.86
C LEU A 391 -0.17 18.77 9.63
N ASN A 392 -0.53 19.49 8.56
CA ASN A 392 -1.05 18.92 7.32
C ASN A 392 -0.09 17.95 6.63
N LYS A 393 1.19 17.98 6.99
CA LYS A 393 2.23 17.07 6.51
C LYS A 393 2.31 15.77 7.29
N PHE A 394 1.66 15.71 8.43
CA PHE A 394 1.69 14.57 9.33
C PHE A 394 0.43 13.72 9.20
N SER A 395 0.61 12.43 9.42
CA SER A 395 -0.46 11.51 9.75
C SER A 395 0.03 10.54 10.81
N TYR A 396 -0.88 9.99 11.60
CA TYR A 396 -0.53 9.05 12.65
C TYR A 396 -1.50 7.87 12.67
N ARG A 397 -1.04 6.78 13.30
CA ARG A 397 -1.88 5.63 13.65
C ARG A 397 -1.44 5.11 15.01
N ILE A 398 -2.41 4.79 15.84
CA ILE A 398 -2.23 4.03 17.07
C ILE A 398 -3.12 2.81 17.03
N GLY A 399 -2.70 1.71 17.63
CA GLY A 399 -3.50 0.49 17.62
C GLY A 399 -3.15 -0.46 18.74
N TYR A 400 -4.13 -1.30 19.01
CA TYR A 400 -4.05 -2.38 19.98
C TYR A 400 -4.71 -3.63 19.42
N ALA A 401 -4.15 -4.79 19.70
CA ALA A 401 -4.79 -6.07 19.41
C ALA A 401 -4.52 -7.07 20.52
N HIS A 402 -5.54 -7.87 20.79
CA HIS A 402 -5.49 -9.07 21.62
C HIS A 402 -5.70 -10.29 20.73
N GLN A 403 -4.79 -11.24 20.79
CA GLN A 403 -4.94 -12.54 20.16
C GLN A 403 -4.95 -13.63 21.22
N ASP A 404 -6.09 -14.29 21.38
CA ASP A 404 -6.19 -15.49 22.23
C ASP A 404 -5.15 -16.52 21.81
N LYS A 405 -4.54 -17.19 22.78
CA LYS A 405 -3.54 -18.23 22.55
C LYS A 405 -4.04 -19.37 21.65
N GLY A 406 -5.36 -19.52 21.53
CA GLY A 406 -6.01 -20.53 20.72
C GLY A 406 -5.61 -21.94 21.15
N THR A 407 -5.14 -22.71 20.17
CA THR A 407 -4.68 -24.08 20.35
C THR A 407 -3.16 -24.19 20.58
N GLN A 408 -2.47 -23.07 20.84
CA GLN A 408 -1.06 -23.10 21.20
C GLN A 408 -0.83 -23.89 22.48
N THR A 409 0.20 -24.71 22.46
CA THR A 409 0.61 -25.52 23.61
C THR A 409 1.70 -24.80 24.41
N SER A 410 2.12 -25.40 25.54
CA SER A 410 3.22 -24.89 26.33
C SER A 410 4.52 -24.77 25.51
N TYR A 411 5.28 -23.71 25.77
CA TYR A 411 6.63 -23.52 25.26
C TYR A 411 7.64 -23.59 26.40
N MET A 412 8.66 -24.43 26.28
CA MET A 412 9.69 -24.66 27.31
C MET A 412 9.11 -24.92 28.71
N GLY A 413 8.02 -25.69 28.79
CA GLY A 413 7.38 -26.06 30.07
C GLY A 413 6.44 -25.00 30.65
N SER A 414 6.34 -23.83 30.04
CA SER A 414 5.41 -22.77 30.44
C SER A 414 4.12 -22.83 29.64
N SER A 415 2.98 -22.56 30.27
CA SER A 415 1.67 -22.52 29.59
C SER A 415 1.66 -21.42 28.55
N ALA A 416 1.05 -21.69 27.38
CA ALA A 416 0.80 -20.68 26.37
C ALA A 416 -0.08 -19.56 26.93
N GLN A 417 0.20 -18.32 26.54
CA GLN A 417 -0.50 -17.10 26.95
C GLN A 417 -1.08 -16.38 25.73
N ASP A 418 -2.05 -15.53 26.00
CA ASP A 418 -2.60 -14.64 24.98
C ASP A 418 -1.54 -13.60 24.56
N GLU A 419 -1.55 -13.23 23.31
CA GLU A 419 -0.64 -12.23 22.74
C GLU A 419 -1.30 -10.85 22.69
N GLU A 420 -0.60 -9.85 23.23
CA GLU A 420 -1.04 -8.46 23.20
C GLU A 420 -0.12 -7.63 22.30
N ARG A 421 -0.70 -6.82 21.41
CA ARG A 421 0.05 -5.94 20.51
C ARG A 421 -0.33 -4.49 20.72
N TYR A 422 0.67 -3.63 20.78
CA TYR A 422 0.53 -2.17 20.87
C TYR A 422 1.37 -1.55 19.77
N SER A 423 0.79 -0.64 18.99
CA SER A 423 1.50 0.09 17.95
C SER A 423 1.21 1.57 18.01
N ALA A 424 2.24 2.38 17.71
CA ALA A 424 2.12 3.81 17.46
C ALA A 424 3.03 4.18 16.29
N ALA A 425 2.46 4.82 15.28
CA ALA A 425 3.16 5.23 14.08
C ALA A 425 2.92 6.70 13.75
N LEU A 426 3.94 7.34 13.22
CA LEU A 426 3.92 8.71 12.71
C LEU A 426 4.50 8.72 11.31
N MET A 427 3.79 9.35 10.40
CA MET A 427 4.21 9.53 9.01
C MET A 427 4.29 11.03 8.71
N TYR A 428 5.29 11.42 7.94
CA TYR A 428 5.50 12.79 7.48
C TYR A 428 5.73 12.79 5.98
N ARG A 429 5.01 13.65 5.27
CA ARG A 429 5.17 13.84 3.83
C ARG A 429 5.28 15.32 3.51
N GLN A 430 6.28 15.67 2.72
CA GLN A 430 6.48 17.04 2.27
C GLN A 430 6.96 17.08 0.82
N ASP A 431 6.36 17.95 0.04
CA ASP A 431 6.89 18.36 -1.24
C ASP A 431 7.98 19.41 -0.99
N LEU A 432 9.25 19.04 -1.26
CA LEU A 432 10.41 19.93 -1.11
C LEU A 432 10.50 20.88 -2.32
N THR A 433 10.16 20.36 -3.50
CA THR A 433 9.98 21.10 -4.76
C THR A 433 8.83 20.45 -5.52
N PRO A 434 8.31 21.04 -6.62
CA PRO A 434 7.29 20.40 -7.46
C PRO A 434 7.67 18.97 -7.90
N ASP A 435 8.96 18.71 -8.11
CA ASP A 435 9.47 17.43 -8.58
C ASP A 435 10.08 16.55 -7.48
N THR A 436 10.16 17.04 -6.23
CA THR A 436 10.87 16.33 -5.16
C THR A 436 9.99 16.19 -3.93
N LYS A 437 9.77 14.94 -3.50
CA LYS A 437 8.98 14.59 -2.31
C LYS A 437 9.84 13.87 -1.28
N LEU A 438 9.67 14.25 -0.02
CA LEU A 438 10.24 13.58 1.14
C LEU A 438 9.13 12.83 1.87
N ASN A 439 9.35 11.56 2.16
CA ASN A 439 8.48 10.78 3.03
C ASN A 439 9.31 10.21 4.18
N LEU A 440 8.79 10.32 5.39
CA LEU A 440 9.34 9.70 6.59
C LEU A 440 8.25 8.86 7.24
N VAL A 441 8.63 7.74 7.79
CA VAL A 441 7.75 6.89 8.59
C VAL A 441 8.51 6.38 9.80
N ALA A 442 7.86 6.38 10.96
CA ALA A 442 8.35 5.80 12.18
C ALA A 442 7.23 5.01 12.85
N GLU A 443 7.52 3.81 13.31
CA GLU A 443 6.59 3.00 14.08
C GLU A 443 7.32 2.36 15.26
N LYS A 444 6.65 2.37 16.40
CA LYS A 444 7.03 1.59 17.57
C LYS A 444 5.95 0.56 17.85
N MET A 445 6.37 -0.71 17.96
CA MET A 445 5.49 -1.82 18.29
C MET A 445 6.03 -2.56 19.52
N ARG A 446 5.12 -2.95 20.39
CA ARG A 446 5.36 -3.88 21.50
C ARG A 446 4.39 -5.04 21.34
N ILE A 447 4.91 -6.26 21.49
CA ILE A 447 4.13 -7.47 21.46
C ILE A 447 4.50 -8.26 22.72
N ASP A 448 3.56 -8.40 23.63
CA ASP A 448 3.71 -9.18 24.83
C ASP A 448 3.32 -10.63 24.56
N ASN A 449 4.04 -11.59 25.13
CA ASN A 449 3.89 -13.02 24.88
C ASN A 449 3.95 -13.38 23.38
N TYR A 450 4.91 -12.84 22.64
CA TYR A 450 5.05 -13.00 21.18
C TYR A 450 5.00 -14.49 20.77
N GLY A 451 4.04 -14.81 19.91
CA GLY A 451 3.77 -16.17 19.46
C GLY A 451 3.19 -17.06 20.57
N SER A 452 2.43 -16.50 21.52
CA SER A 452 1.88 -17.17 22.72
C SER A 452 2.92 -17.70 23.72
N LYS A 453 4.17 -17.25 23.64
CA LYS A 453 5.22 -17.71 24.55
C LYS A 453 5.21 -16.88 25.82
N PHE A 454 5.02 -17.51 26.96
CA PHE A 454 4.97 -16.84 28.27
C PHE A 454 6.20 -15.96 28.54
N ASN A 455 5.97 -14.69 28.87
CA ASN A 455 7.01 -13.67 29.10
C ASN A 455 8.05 -13.54 27.98
N PHE A 456 7.73 -13.92 26.76
CA PHE A 456 8.56 -13.70 25.59
C PHE A 456 8.04 -12.49 24.83
N ASP A 457 8.59 -11.31 25.15
CA ASP A 457 8.12 -10.05 24.60
C ASP A 457 9.00 -9.61 23.42
N LYS A 458 8.37 -8.99 22.44
CA LYS A 458 9.04 -8.38 21.28
C LYS A 458 8.81 -6.87 21.27
N TYR A 459 9.91 -6.12 21.18
CA TYR A 459 9.89 -4.68 20.97
C TYR A 459 10.50 -4.37 19.60
N GLN A 460 9.82 -3.56 18.83
CA GLN A 460 10.28 -3.23 17.49
C GLN A 460 10.14 -1.73 17.25
N ASN A 461 11.22 -1.11 16.74
CA ASN A 461 11.21 0.29 16.31
C ASN A 461 11.63 0.31 14.85
N ASN A 462 10.73 0.79 13.99
CA ASN A 462 10.91 0.86 12.54
C ASN A 462 11.03 2.32 12.11
N PHE A 463 11.97 2.61 11.21
CA PHE A 463 12.15 3.91 10.59
C PHE A 463 12.30 3.73 9.09
N GLY A 464 11.69 4.60 8.33
CA GLY A 464 11.81 4.63 6.88
C GLY A 464 11.92 6.05 6.36
N VAL A 465 12.73 6.25 5.35
CA VAL A 465 12.87 7.51 4.62
C VAL A 465 12.91 7.24 3.13
N SER A 466 12.20 8.04 2.35
CA SER A 466 12.41 8.10 0.90
C SER A 466 12.40 9.53 0.38
N ILE A 467 13.23 9.74 -0.63
CA ILE A 467 13.24 10.93 -1.46
C ILE A 467 12.88 10.48 -2.88
N ASN A 468 11.79 11.07 -3.38
CA ASN A 468 11.34 10.83 -4.75
C ASN A 468 11.59 12.11 -5.56
N HIS A 469 12.45 12.03 -6.58
CA HIS A 469 12.75 13.14 -7.48
C HIS A 469 12.44 12.73 -8.92
N LYS A 470 11.41 13.35 -9.52
CA LYS A 470 10.89 12.93 -10.83
C LYS A 470 10.60 11.42 -10.83
N ASN A 471 11.29 10.67 -11.68
CA ASN A 471 11.14 9.23 -11.81
C ASN A 471 12.05 8.42 -10.87
N TRP A 472 12.92 9.07 -10.08
CA TRP A 472 13.84 8.39 -9.18
C TRP A 472 13.30 8.30 -7.76
N GLU A 473 13.53 7.18 -7.12
CA GLU A 473 13.33 6.95 -5.70
C GLU A 473 14.66 6.55 -5.05
N ILE A 474 15.02 7.20 -3.94
CA ILE A 474 16.07 6.73 -3.04
C ILE A 474 15.37 6.46 -1.71
N ALA A 475 15.53 5.25 -1.18
CA ALA A 475 14.88 4.85 0.04
C ALA A 475 15.80 4.09 0.98
N SER A 476 15.57 4.25 2.29
CA SER A 476 16.24 3.48 3.32
C SER A 476 15.25 3.15 4.43
N THR A 477 15.41 1.96 5.02
CA THR A 477 14.66 1.51 6.19
C THR A 477 15.59 0.94 7.23
N TYR A 478 15.24 1.16 8.49
CA TYR A 478 15.93 0.59 9.63
C TYR A 478 14.92 0.06 10.63
N ALA A 479 15.14 -1.14 11.12
CA ALA A 479 14.37 -1.73 12.20
C ALA A 479 15.31 -2.22 13.31
N ARG A 480 14.98 -1.88 14.55
CA ARG A 480 15.59 -2.47 15.74
C ARG A 480 14.59 -3.38 16.40
N ILE A 481 14.96 -4.64 16.55
CA ILE A 481 14.13 -5.69 17.13
C ILE A 481 14.79 -6.15 18.42
N ILE A 482 14.02 -6.24 19.49
CA ILE A 482 14.48 -6.72 20.80
C ILE A 482 13.50 -7.80 21.23
N HIS A 483 13.98 -9.00 21.42
CA HIS A 483 13.25 -10.06 22.08
C HIS A 483 13.73 -10.17 23.53
N MET A 484 12.78 -10.24 24.46
CA MET A 484 13.04 -10.45 25.88
C MET A 484 12.44 -11.77 26.29
N SER A 485 13.25 -12.65 26.85
CA SER A 485 12.84 -13.92 27.43
C SER A 485 13.01 -13.91 28.95
N PRO A 486 12.17 -14.64 29.72
CA PRO A 486 12.35 -14.78 31.17
C PRO A 486 13.69 -15.41 31.57
N ASP A 487 14.21 -16.26 30.71
CA ASP A 487 15.55 -16.84 30.90
C ASP A 487 16.56 -15.79 30.48
N ALA A 488 17.20 -15.13 31.45
CA ALA A 488 18.13 -14.00 31.30
C ALA A 488 19.29 -14.21 30.28
N TRP A 489 19.37 -15.38 29.67
CA TRP A 489 20.36 -15.79 28.68
C TRP A 489 20.03 -15.31 27.24
N HIS A 490 18.81 -14.84 26.96
CA HIS A 490 18.38 -14.50 25.61
C HIS A 490 17.73 -13.11 25.51
N LYS A 491 18.53 -12.08 25.77
CA LYS A 491 18.20 -10.76 25.20
C LYS A 491 18.73 -10.73 23.79
N ASP A 492 17.88 -11.10 22.84
CA ASP A 492 18.26 -11.08 21.44
C ASP A 492 18.03 -9.68 20.86
N LEU A 493 19.09 -9.10 20.32
CA LEU A 493 19.07 -7.78 19.68
C LEU A 493 19.22 -7.99 18.18
N GLY A 494 18.16 -7.71 17.44
CA GLY A 494 18.18 -7.73 15.99
C GLY A 494 18.18 -6.33 15.40
N ASN A 495 18.90 -6.15 14.30
CA ASN A 495 18.85 -4.96 13.48
C ASN A 495 18.63 -5.36 12.04
N VAL A 496 17.78 -4.63 11.34
CA VAL A 496 17.57 -4.76 9.90
C VAL A 496 17.79 -3.39 9.29
N PHE A 497 18.71 -3.29 8.36
CA PHE A 497 18.96 -2.09 7.58
C PHE A 497 18.80 -2.40 6.10
N ALA A 498 18.06 -1.58 5.37
CA ALA A 498 17.95 -1.71 3.93
C ALA A 498 18.06 -0.35 3.25
N ALA A 499 18.65 -0.35 2.06
CA ALA A 499 18.71 0.81 1.20
C ALA A 499 18.46 0.39 -0.26
N SER A 500 17.80 1.26 -1.02
CA SER A 500 17.51 1.00 -2.43
C SER A 500 17.43 2.26 -3.25
N ILE A 501 17.69 2.12 -4.54
CA ILE A 501 17.42 3.10 -5.57
C ILE A 501 16.39 2.51 -6.54
N GLY A 502 15.40 3.31 -6.93
CA GLY A 502 14.35 2.91 -7.86
C GLY A 502 14.22 3.89 -9.02
N TYR A 503 13.77 3.39 -10.15
CA TYR A 503 13.42 4.19 -11.31
C TYR A 503 12.05 3.80 -11.85
N GLN A 504 11.15 4.79 -11.91
CA GLN A 504 9.81 4.66 -12.48
C GLN A 504 9.89 4.81 -13.99
N ILE A 505 9.68 3.72 -14.73
CA ILE A 505 9.72 3.73 -16.21
C ILE A 505 8.48 4.43 -16.76
N ASN A 506 7.32 4.08 -16.19
CA ASN A 506 6.03 4.69 -16.48
C ASN A 506 5.09 4.51 -15.27
N ASP A 507 3.84 4.93 -15.37
CA ASP A 507 2.86 4.86 -14.27
C ASP A 507 2.61 3.44 -13.72
N GLN A 508 3.01 2.41 -14.45
CA GLN A 508 2.75 1.01 -14.12
C GLN A 508 4.01 0.24 -13.72
N ILE A 509 5.18 0.62 -14.25
CA ILE A 509 6.41 -0.17 -14.15
C ILE A 509 7.48 0.58 -13.36
N MET A 510 8.02 -0.08 -12.35
CA MET A 510 9.16 0.39 -11.58
C MET A 510 10.21 -0.70 -11.43
N ILE A 511 11.47 -0.31 -11.55
CA ILE A 511 12.62 -1.19 -11.28
C ILE A 511 13.36 -0.62 -10.07
N ARG A 512 13.77 -1.48 -9.15
CA ARG A 512 14.62 -1.13 -8.00
C ARG A 512 15.83 -2.02 -7.93
N ALA A 513 16.93 -1.47 -7.42
CA ALA A 513 18.08 -2.21 -6.97
C ALA A 513 18.36 -1.82 -5.51
N GLY A 514 18.75 -2.76 -4.68
CA GLY A 514 18.95 -2.48 -3.28
C GLY A 514 19.64 -3.61 -2.54
N CYS A 515 20.09 -3.27 -1.33
CA CYS A 515 20.70 -4.21 -0.40
C CYS A 515 20.01 -4.15 0.96
N GLN A 516 20.04 -5.26 1.68
CA GLN A 516 19.61 -5.38 3.06
C GLN A 516 20.67 -6.15 3.86
N ASN A 517 20.98 -5.63 5.03
CA ASN A 517 21.66 -6.35 6.10
C ASN A 517 20.64 -6.66 7.20
N SER A 518 20.60 -7.88 7.66
CA SER A 518 19.74 -8.31 8.78
C SER A 518 20.60 -9.10 9.76
N ASP A 519 20.75 -8.57 10.96
CA ASP A 519 21.38 -9.25 12.10
C ASP A 519 20.25 -9.54 13.10
N THR A 520 19.75 -10.76 13.09
CA THR A 520 18.66 -11.21 13.96
C THR A 520 18.96 -12.60 14.51
N TYR A 521 18.81 -12.78 15.80
CA TYR A 521 19.08 -14.04 16.49
C TYR A 521 20.55 -14.54 16.34
N GLY A 522 21.51 -13.61 16.18
CA GLY A 522 22.90 -13.95 15.97
C GLY A 522 23.23 -14.39 14.55
N TYR A 523 22.26 -14.35 13.64
CA TYR A 523 22.49 -14.62 12.23
C TYR A 523 22.60 -13.32 11.44
N VAL A 524 23.67 -13.16 10.70
CA VAL A 524 23.80 -12.09 9.72
C VAL A 524 23.33 -12.62 8.36
N ASN A 525 22.40 -11.89 7.76
CA ASN A 525 21.90 -12.20 6.43
C ASN A 525 22.02 -10.93 5.57
N ASP A 526 22.99 -10.94 4.68
CA ASP A 526 23.19 -9.91 3.69
C ASP A 526 22.55 -10.34 2.38
N ARG A 527 21.79 -9.43 1.78
CA ARG A 527 21.25 -9.62 0.44
C ARG A 527 21.35 -8.36 -0.37
N CYS A 528 21.65 -8.52 -1.63
CA CYS A 528 21.54 -7.46 -2.63
C CYS A 528 20.84 -8.00 -3.86
N GLY A 529 19.99 -7.19 -4.48
CA GLY A 529 19.23 -7.68 -5.60
C GLY A 529 18.52 -6.61 -6.39
N MET A 530 17.66 -7.08 -7.28
CA MET A 530 16.80 -6.26 -8.12
C MET A 530 15.34 -6.64 -7.94
N GLN A 531 14.47 -5.66 -8.07
CA GLN A 531 13.04 -5.83 -8.07
C GLN A 531 12.45 -5.26 -9.35
N PHE A 532 11.58 -6.04 -9.97
CA PHE A 532 10.66 -5.57 -10.98
C PHE A 532 9.27 -5.46 -10.38
N SER A 533 8.62 -4.30 -10.52
CA SER A 533 7.27 -4.06 -10.05
C SER A 533 6.37 -3.64 -11.21
N TYR A 534 5.18 -4.21 -11.26
CA TYR A 534 4.11 -3.81 -12.17
C TYR A 534 2.82 -3.61 -11.37
N ALA A 535 2.17 -2.46 -11.55
CA ALA A 535 0.90 -2.16 -10.90
C ALA A 535 -0.10 -1.61 -11.93
N ASN A 536 -1.29 -2.20 -11.98
CA ASN A 536 -2.36 -1.73 -12.86
C ASN A 536 -3.74 -1.97 -12.26
N ASN A 537 -4.69 -1.09 -12.55
CA ASN A 537 -6.12 -1.30 -12.33
C ASN A 537 -6.79 -1.45 -13.70
N PHE A 538 -7.36 -2.63 -13.95
CA PHE A 538 -7.95 -3.01 -15.26
C PHE A 538 -9.38 -2.49 -15.45
N LEU A 539 -10.03 -2.00 -14.38
CA LEU A 539 -11.40 -1.47 -14.41
C LEU A 539 -11.43 0.05 -14.16
N LYS A 540 -10.47 0.76 -14.75
CA LYS A 540 -10.47 2.24 -14.73
C LYS A 540 -11.49 2.80 -15.68
#